data_22effb054a628fcecdb54a0e1464afcf
#
_entry.id   22effb054a628fcecdb54a0e1464afcf
#
_cell.length_a   1.000
_cell.length_b   1.000
_cell.length_c   1.000
_cell.angle_alpha   90.00
_cell.angle_beta   90.00
_cell.angle_gamma   90.00
#
_symmetry.space_group_name_H-M   'P 1'
#
loop_
_entity.id
_entity.type
_entity.pdbx_description
1 polymer ?
#
loop_
_entity_poly.entity_id
_entity_poly.type
_entity_poly.pdbx_seq_one_letter_code
_entity_poly.pdbx_strand_id
1 'polypeptide(L)'
;AEDKEPTDGITWCLGSQYWARVPHVEEYMARFGILLDMVGGRDARFHREGYSDYYAKHVVDKVWAAAHASGHGGWFPYADGGVITDDHLPINEIARIPCIDIIGHYPETGFAPTWHTMDDTMENIDPAVLRAAGQTVMQVIYNEK
;
A
#
# COMPACT_ATOMS: atom_id res chain seq x y z
N ALA A 1 -27.03 17.17 13.21
CA ALA A 1 -25.63 17.06 13.58
C ALA A 1 -24.85 17.53 12.36
N GLU A 2 -24.16 18.65 12.49
CA GLU A 2 -23.23 19.11 11.45
C GLU A 2 -22.09 18.10 11.41
N ASP A 3 -21.96 17.39 10.28
CA ASP A 3 -20.79 16.59 9.99
C ASP A 3 -19.62 17.57 9.92
N LYS A 4 -18.85 17.64 11.01
CA LYS A 4 -17.60 18.39 11.01
C LYS A 4 -16.70 17.72 10.00
N GLU A 5 -16.35 18.45 8.95
CA GLU A 5 -15.26 18.11 8.06
C GLU A 5 -14.07 17.62 8.88
N PRO A 6 -13.37 16.57 8.44
CA PRO A 6 -12.13 16.17 9.10
C PRO A 6 -11.24 17.41 9.25
N THR A 7 -10.66 17.60 10.42
CA THR A 7 -9.91 18.83 10.76
C THR A 7 -8.67 19.06 9.90
N ASP A 8 -8.31 18.09 9.09
CA ASP A 8 -7.15 18.09 8.18
C ASP A 8 -7.53 18.22 6.69
N GLY A 9 -8.82 18.36 6.37
CA GLY A 9 -9.32 18.50 5.00
C GLY A 9 -9.22 17.22 4.15
N ILE A 10 -8.82 16.10 4.73
CA ILE A 10 -8.76 14.82 4.03
C ILE A 10 -10.15 14.18 4.08
N THR A 11 -10.81 14.09 2.92
CA THR A 11 -12.13 13.46 2.76
C THR A 11 -12.04 11.99 2.30
N TRP A 12 -10.82 11.51 2.05
CA TRP A 12 -10.51 10.15 1.63
C TRP A 12 -10.13 9.26 2.80
N CYS A 13 -10.23 7.94 2.64
CA CYS A 13 -9.75 6.95 3.61
C CYS A 13 -10.46 7.07 4.98
N LEU A 14 -11.76 7.42 4.99
CA LEU A 14 -12.50 7.66 6.24
C LEU A 14 -12.57 6.41 7.13
N GLY A 15 -12.60 5.23 6.53
CA GLY A 15 -12.59 3.95 7.25
C GLY A 15 -11.30 3.74 8.05
N SER A 16 -10.15 3.92 7.41
CA SER A 16 -8.84 3.80 8.07
C SER A 16 -8.60 4.92 9.07
N GLN A 17 -9.07 6.14 8.79
CA GLN A 17 -9.03 7.23 9.77
C GLN A 17 -9.83 6.90 11.03
N TYR A 18 -11.03 6.32 10.86
CA TYR A 18 -11.85 5.90 12.00
C TYR A 18 -11.15 4.77 12.77
N TRP A 19 -10.71 3.70 12.07
CA TRP A 19 -10.02 2.58 12.70
C TRP A 19 -8.75 3.02 13.44
N ALA A 20 -7.99 3.94 12.87
CA ALA A 20 -6.76 4.44 13.49
C ALA A 20 -7.02 5.19 14.81
N ARG A 21 -8.21 5.79 14.99
CA ARG A 21 -8.63 6.43 16.24
C ARG A 21 -9.29 5.46 17.22
N VAL A 22 -9.99 4.46 16.69
CA VAL A 22 -10.79 3.49 17.46
C VAL A 22 -10.49 2.07 16.93
N PRO A 23 -9.34 1.52 17.26
CA PRO A 23 -8.97 0.19 16.79
C PRO A 23 -9.92 -0.86 17.37
N HIS A 24 -10.06 -1.98 16.67
CA HIS A 24 -10.93 -3.11 17.05
C HIS A 24 -10.55 -3.80 18.37
N VAL A 25 -9.33 -3.57 18.84
CA VAL A 25 -8.82 -4.00 20.15
C VAL A 25 -8.18 -2.79 20.83
N GLU A 26 -8.50 -2.56 22.09
CA GLU A 26 -7.91 -1.49 22.89
C GLU A 26 -6.38 -1.65 22.95
N GLU A 27 -5.66 -0.55 22.83
CA GLU A 27 -4.18 -0.53 22.81
C GLU A 27 -3.56 -1.43 21.70
N TYR A 28 -4.28 -1.63 20.60
CA TYR A 28 -3.75 -2.42 19.48
C TYR A 28 -2.44 -1.84 18.94
N MET A 29 -1.40 -2.65 18.93
CA MET A 29 -0.09 -2.29 18.39
C MET A 29 0.41 -3.40 17.45
N ALA A 30 0.60 -3.06 16.19
CA ALA A 30 1.30 -3.92 15.23
C ALA A 30 2.76 -3.46 15.08
N ARG A 31 3.65 -4.39 14.76
CA ARG A 31 5.05 -4.03 14.44
C ARG A 31 5.14 -3.18 13.18
N PHE A 32 4.31 -3.49 12.20
CA PHE A 32 4.12 -2.73 10.96
C PHE A 32 2.84 -3.17 10.24
N GLY A 33 2.42 -2.39 9.27
CA GLY A 33 1.35 -2.69 8.32
C GLY A 33 1.85 -2.72 6.88
N ILE A 34 1.15 -3.47 6.04
CA ILE A 34 1.33 -3.47 4.59
C ILE A 34 -0.05 -3.34 3.96
N LEU A 35 -0.32 -2.21 3.33
CA LEU A 35 -1.48 -2.02 2.46
C LEU A 35 -1.18 -2.66 1.11
N LEU A 36 -2.17 -3.27 0.51
CA LEU A 36 -2.13 -3.82 -0.85
C LEU A 36 -3.24 -3.17 -1.65
N ASP A 37 -2.90 -2.20 -2.48
CA ASP A 37 -3.85 -1.53 -3.36
C ASP A 37 -3.48 -1.72 -4.83
N MET A 38 -4.46 -2.03 -5.66
CA MET A 38 -4.29 -2.24 -7.12
C MET A 38 -3.12 -3.17 -7.49
N VAL A 39 -2.88 -4.23 -6.69
CA VAL A 39 -1.72 -5.12 -6.82
C VAL A 39 -1.86 -6.21 -7.88
N GLY A 40 -2.92 -6.18 -8.67
CA GLY A 40 -3.19 -7.19 -9.72
C GLY A 40 -3.29 -6.60 -11.12
N GLY A 41 -3.15 -5.29 -11.27
CA GLY A 41 -3.32 -4.64 -12.58
C GLY A 41 -2.27 -5.09 -13.59
N ARG A 42 -2.73 -5.30 -14.85
CA ARG A 42 -1.86 -5.65 -15.96
C ARG A 42 -0.76 -4.58 -16.13
N ASP A 43 0.47 -5.03 -16.36
CA ASP A 43 1.66 -4.20 -16.54
C ASP A 43 2.07 -3.34 -15.32
N ALA A 44 1.42 -3.48 -14.17
CA ALA A 44 1.79 -2.77 -12.96
C ALA A 44 3.23 -3.07 -12.53
N ARG A 45 3.88 -2.03 -12.00
CA ARG A 45 5.13 -2.14 -11.26
C ARG A 45 4.93 -1.43 -9.92
N PHE A 46 5.52 -1.98 -8.86
CA PHE A 46 5.40 -1.44 -7.53
C PHE A 46 6.60 -0.54 -7.27
N HIS A 47 6.42 0.76 -7.47
CA HIS A 47 7.44 1.75 -7.14
C HIS A 47 7.37 2.08 -5.65
N ARG A 48 8.45 2.62 -5.09
CA ARG A 48 8.50 3.02 -3.69
C ARG A 48 7.63 4.26 -3.49
N GLU A 49 6.54 4.10 -2.78
CA GLU A 49 5.62 5.19 -2.49
C GLU A 49 6.22 6.12 -1.43
N GLY A 50 6.06 7.43 -1.61
CA GLY A 50 6.84 8.42 -0.86
C GLY A 50 6.47 8.53 0.62
N TYR A 51 5.19 8.43 1.02
CA TYR A 51 4.82 8.39 2.43
C TYR A 51 5.26 7.10 3.10
N SER A 52 5.23 5.99 2.39
CA SER A 52 5.78 4.71 2.84
C SER A 52 7.27 4.82 3.15
N ASP A 53 8.04 5.45 2.27
CA ASP A 53 9.47 5.71 2.51
C ASP A 53 9.69 6.71 3.65
N TYR A 54 8.84 7.71 3.80
CA TYR A 54 8.96 8.70 4.86
C TYR A 54 8.67 8.13 6.25
N TYR A 55 7.54 7.40 6.40
CA TYR A 55 7.08 6.91 7.70
C TYR A 55 7.63 5.53 8.08
N ALA A 56 7.85 4.66 7.09
CA ALA A 56 8.11 3.24 7.29
C ALA A 56 9.20 2.66 6.37
N LYS A 57 10.24 3.44 6.09
CA LYS A 57 11.34 3.06 5.18
C LYS A 57 11.90 1.67 5.46
N HIS A 58 12.07 1.29 6.74
CA HIS A 58 12.59 -0.01 7.12
C HIS A 58 11.66 -1.17 6.68
N VAL A 59 10.35 -0.92 6.58
CA VAL A 59 9.37 -1.90 6.06
C VAL A 59 9.47 -1.96 4.54
N VAL A 60 9.56 -0.79 3.87
CA VAL A 60 9.81 -0.72 2.41
C VAL A 60 11.06 -1.51 2.05
N ASP A 61 12.18 -1.23 2.70
CA ASP A 61 13.46 -1.92 2.44
C ASP A 61 13.33 -3.43 2.66
N LYS A 62 12.63 -3.88 3.70
CA LYS A 62 12.35 -5.29 3.99
C LYS A 62 11.55 -5.94 2.86
N VAL A 63 10.47 -5.30 2.41
CA VAL A 63 9.60 -5.84 1.36
C VAL A 63 10.31 -5.90 0.02
N TRP A 64 11.01 -4.84 -0.40
CA TRP A 64 11.77 -4.83 -1.65
C TRP A 64 12.89 -5.87 -1.64
N ALA A 65 13.60 -6.02 -0.53
CA ALA A 65 14.61 -7.08 -0.38
C ALA A 65 13.98 -8.49 -0.50
N ALA A 66 12.83 -8.73 0.12
CA ALA A 66 12.10 -10.00 0.02
C ALA A 66 11.64 -10.29 -1.42
N ALA A 67 11.13 -9.28 -2.14
CA ALA A 67 10.75 -9.40 -3.54
C ALA A 67 11.92 -9.82 -4.42
N HIS A 68 13.07 -9.17 -4.26
CA HIS A 68 14.28 -9.51 -5.02
C HIS A 68 14.80 -10.90 -4.67
N ALA A 69 14.83 -11.27 -3.39
CA ALA A 69 15.26 -12.59 -2.93
C ALA A 69 14.36 -13.74 -3.42
N SER A 70 13.05 -13.47 -3.62
CA SER A 70 12.09 -14.46 -4.10
C SER A 70 11.90 -14.45 -5.63
N GLY A 71 12.72 -13.70 -6.37
CA GLY A 71 12.67 -13.66 -7.84
C GLY A 71 11.62 -12.72 -8.42
N HIS A 72 11.01 -11.87 -7.59
CA HIS A 72 9.97 -10.93 -8.01
C HIS A 72 10.50 -9.48 -8.20
N GLY A 73 11.80 -9.26 -8.14
CA GLY A 73 12.42 -7.94 -8.24
C GLY A 73 12.04 -7.15 -9.51
N GLY A 74 11.67 -7.83 -10.60
CA GLY A 74 11.20 -7.16 -11.82
C GLY A 74 9.88 -6.40 -11.64
N TRP A 75 9.05 -6.76 -10.66
CA TRP A 75 7.83 -6.03 -10.28
C TRP A 75 8.07 -4.97 -9.20
N PHE A 76 9.20 -5.06 -8.48
CA PHE A 76 9.58 -4.17 -7.38
C PHE A 76 10.88 -3.41 -7.70
N PRO A 77 10.90 -2.52 -8.71
CA PRO A 77 12.08 -1.73 -9.00
C PRO A 77 12.40 -0.79 -7.83
N TYR A 78 13.69 -0.48 -7.64
CA TYR A 78 14.11 0.57 -6.71
C TYR A 78 13.94 1.95 -7.35
N ALA A 79 12.69 2.33 -7.59
CA ALA A 79 12.29 3.57 -8.23
C ALA A 79 11.28 4.31 -7.37
N ASP A 80 11.32 5.63 -7.42
CA ASP A 80 10.39 6.52 -6.73
C ASP A 80 9.03 6.50 -7.44
N GLY A 81 7.96 6.31 -6.68
CA GLY A 81 6.56 6.29 -7.14
C GLY A 81 5.78 7.57 -6.82
N GLY A 82 6.44 8.57 -6.21
CA GLY A 82 5.75 9.77 -5.73
C GLY A 82 4.98 9.53 -4.43
N VAL A 83 4.17 10.49 -4.01
CA VAL A 83 3.35 10.41 -2.79
C VAL A 83 1.89 10.15 -3.15
N ILE A 84 1.24 9.28 -2.39
CA ILE A 84 -0.15 8.89 -2.60
C ILE A 84 -0.90 8.98 -1.27
N THR A 85 -2.08 9.60 -1.29
CA THR A 85 -2.98 9.58 -0.14
C THR A 85 -3.83 8.33 -0.20
N ASP A 86 -3.57 7.39 0.71
CA ASP A 86 -4.29 6.14 0.82
C ASP A 86 -4.38 5.68 2.28
N ASP A 87 -5.00 4.56 2.54
CA ASP A 87 -5.32 4.01 3.88
C ASP A 87 -4.09 3.84 4.78
N HIS A 88 -2.89 3.67 4.22
CA HIS A 88 -1.64 3.61 5.00
C HIS A 88 -1.30 4.94 5.69
N LEU A 89 -1.74 6.07 5.15
CA LEU A 89 -1.41 7.40 5.70
C LEU A 89 -2.04 7.61 7.08
N PRO A 90 -3.37 7.45 7.30
CA PRO A 90 -3.95 7.52 8.64
C PRO A 90 -3.38 6.50 9.63
N ILE A 91 -2.98 5.31 9.16
CA ILE A 91 -2.34 4.30 10.01
C ILE A 91 -1.00 4.82 10.55
N ASN A 92 -0.20 5.47 9.70
CA ASN A 92 1.05 6.09 10.11
C ASN A 92 0.83 7.30 11.03
N GLU A 93 -0.06 8.21 10.64
CA GLU A 93 -0.19 9.52 11.29
C GLU A 93 -1.00 9.47 12.59
N ILE A 94 -2.03 8.65 12.65
CA ILE A 94 -2.97 8.58 13.77
C ILE A 94 -2.64 7.40 14.67
N ALA A 95 -2.62 6.17 14.12
CA ALA A 95 -2.35 4.97 14.90
C ALA A 95 -0.86 4.81 15.26
N ARG A 96 0.04 5.55 14.60
CA ARG A 96 1.49 5.48 14.81
C ARG A 96 2.09 4.10 14.57
N ILE A 97 1.47 3.32 13.68
CA ILE A 97 1.96 2.03 13.23
C ILE A 97 2.68 2.26 11.89
N PRO A 98 3.97 1.90 11.76
CA PRO A 98 4.69 1.99 10.50
C PRO A 98 3.96 1.18 9.42
N CYS A 99 3.38 1.83 8.43
CA CYS A 99 2.58 1.18 7.39
C CYS A 99 3.04 1.64 6.02
N ILE A 100 3.23 0.69 5.11
CA ILE A 100 3.57 0.96 3.72
C ILE A 100 2.39 0.63 2.81
N ASP A 101 2.43 1.23 1.63
CA ASP A 101 1.54 0.92 0.53
C ASP A 101 2.32 0.23 -0.60
N ILE A 102 1.88 -0.96 -0.98
CA ILE A 102 2.29 -1.63 -2.22
C ILE A 102 1.20 -1.35 -3.24
N ILE A 103 1.45 -0.38 -4.12
CA ILE A 103 0.47 0.09 -5.09
C ILE A 103 1.01 0.01 -6.51
N GLY A 104 0.15 -0.35 -7.46
CA GLY A 104 0.51 -0.42 -8.87
C GLY A 104 0.80 0.98 -9.43
N HIS A 105 2.04 1.21 -9.85
CA HIS A 105 2.48 2.44 -10.51
C HIS A 105 2.51 2.29 -12.03
N TYR A 106 2.00 3.29 -12.73
CA TYR A 106 1.97 3.36 -14.19
C TYR A 106 2.61 4.68 -14.64
N PRO A 107 3.72 4.63 -15.41
CA PRO A 107 4.55 5.81 -15.69
C PRO A 107 3.80 6.97 -16.37
N GLU A 108 2.80 6.66 -17.20
CA GLU A 108 2.08 7.67 -17.97
C GLU A 108 0.90 8.31 -17.22
N THR A 109 0.27 7.54 -16.34
CA THR A 109 -1.00 7.93 -15.68
C THR A 109 -0.91 7.99 -14.16
N GLY A 110 0.15 7.45 -13.56
CA GLY A 110 0.30 7.25 -12.11
C GLY A 110 -0.47 6.03 -11.62
N PHE A 111 -1.76 5.95 -11.91
CA PHE A 111 -2.65 4.83 -11.58
C PHE A 111 -2.99 3.98 -12.80
N ALA A 112 -3.58 2.80 -12.56
CA ALA A 112 -4.06 1.94 -13.62
C ALA A 112 -5.01 2.72 -14.56
N PRO A 113 -4.90 2.57 -15.89
CA PRO A 113 -5.80 3.25 -16.82
C PRO A 113 -7.28 2.92 -16.60
N THR A 114 -7.56 1.78 -15.96
CA THR A 114 -8.92 1.32 -15.60
C THR A 114 -9.42 1.87 -14.26
N TRP A 115 -8.57 2.52 -13.50
CA TRP A 115 -8.89 3.04 -12.17
C TRP A 115 -10.10 3.97 -12.20
N HIS A 116 -11.10 3.68 -11.35
CA HIS A 116 -12.38 4.40 -11.26
C HIS A 116 -13.18 4.45 -12.58
N THR A 117 -13.03 3.45 -13.46
CA THR A 117 -13.80 3.31 -14.69
C THR A 117 -14.60 2.01 -14.71
N MET A 118 -15.50 1.87 -15.68
CA MET A 118 -16.25 0.63 -15.90
C MET A 118 -15.40 -0.50 -16.47
N ASP A 119 -14.17 -0.19 -16.90
CA ASP A 119 -13.20 -1.17 -17.40
C ASP A 119 -12.34 -1.77 -16.28
N ASP A 120 -12.59 -1.41 -15.01
CA ASP A 120 -11.97 -2.06 -13.86
C ASP A 120 -12.63 -3.42 -13.61
N THR A 121 -12.22 -4.39 -14.42
CA THR A 121 -12.79 -5.73 -14.48
C THR A 121 -11.71 -6.79 -14.29
N MET A 122 -12.14 -8.03 -14.00
CA MET A 122 -11.25 -9.18 -13.85
C MET A 122 -10.38 -9.47 -15.09
N GLU A 123 -10.80 -9.03 -16.26
CA GLU A 123 -10.03 -9.19 -17.51
C GLU A 123 -8.74 -8.34 -17.52
N ASN A 124 -8.70 -7.28 -16.71
CA ASN A 124 -7.54 -6.41 -16.55
C ASN A 124 -6.62 -6.81 -15.40
N ILE A 125 -6.93 -7.92 -14.72
CA ILE A 125 -6.06 -8.51 -13.71
C ILE A 125 -5.05 -9.47 -14.36
N ASP A 126 -3.78 -9.31 -14.01
CA ASP A 126 -2.71 -10.24 -14.37
C ASP A 126 -2.36 -11.11 -13.14
N PRO A 127 -2.64 -12.42 -13.20
CA PRO A 127 -2.30 -13.32 -12.10
C PRO A 127 -0.80 -13.36 -11.75
N ALA A 128 0.09 -13.02 -12.68
CA ALA A 128 1.52 -12.99 -12.41
C ALA A 128 1.90 -11.80 -11.52
N VAL A 129 1.30 -10.63 -11.77
CA VAL A 129 1.47 -9.43 -10.94
C VAL A 129 0.92 -9.68 -9.53
N LEU A 130 -0.31 -10.18 -9.44
CA LEU A 130 -0.96 -10.52 -8.17
C LEU A 130 -0.14 -11.54 -7.37
N ARG A 131 0.40 -12.56 -8.06
CA ARG A 131 1.27 -13.56 -7.44
C ARG A 131 2.57 -12.94 -6.91
N ALA A 132 3.19 -12.03 -7.65
CA ALA A 132 4.42 -11.37 -7.24
C ALA A 132 4.21 -10.59 -5.93
N ALA A 133 3.13 -9.81 -5.83
CA ALA A 133 2.76 -9.09 -4.60
C ALA A 133 2.50 -10.08 -3.45
N GLY A 134 1.62 -11.05 -3.66
CA GLY A 134 1.23 -12.01 -2.61
C GLY A 134 2.40 -12.84 -2.09
N GLN A 135 3.23 -13.40 -2.97
CA GLN A 135 4.39 -14.20 -2.55
C GLN A 135 5.45 -13.35 -1.83
N THR A 136 5.65 -12.11 -2.25
CA THR A 136 6.55 -11.18 -1.56
C THR A 136 6.09 -10.91 -0.13
N VAL A 137 4.81 -10.59 0.06
CA VAL A 137 4.24 -10.34 1.40
C VAL A 137 4.29 -11.58 2.27
N MET A 138 3.95 -12.75 1.73
CA MET A 138 4.09 -14.02 2.45
C MET A 138 5.54 -14.26 2.89
N GLN A 139 6.52 -14.01 2.02
CA GLN A 139 7.94 -14.14 2.37
C GLN A 139 8.33 -13.22 3.53
N VAL A 140 7.82 -11.97 3.55
CA VAL A 140 8.03 -11.04 4.66
C VAL A 140 7.44 -11.60 5.95
N ILE A 141 6.17 -12.03 5.93
CA ILE A 141 5.46 -12.54 7.11
C ILE A 141 6.16 -13.77 7.70
N TYR A 142 6.54 -14.75 6.86
CA TYR A 142 7.20 -15.97 7.33
C TYR A 142 8.64 -15.74 7.84
N ASN A 143 9.28 -14.67 7.40
CA ASN A 143 10.61 -14.29 7.88
C ASN A 143 10.58 -13.40 9.13
N GLU A 144 9.40 -12.93 9.54
CA GLU A 144 9.23 -12.09 10.73
C GLU A 144 9.35 -12.96 12.00
N LYS A 145 10.29 -12.62 12.88
CA LYS A 145 10.60 -13.37 14.12
C LYS A 145 10.23 -12.56 15.35
#